data_1014f257404603a73d0a8b03ebb9ba89
#
_entry.id   1014f257404603a73d0a8b03ebb9ba89
#
_cell.length_a   1.000
_cell.length_b   1.000
_cell.length_c   1.000
_cell.angle_alpha   90.00
_cell.angle_beta   90.00
_cell.angle_gamma   90.00
#
_symmetry.space_group_name_H-M   'P 1'
#
loop_
_entity.id
_entity.type
_entity.pdbx_description
1 polymer ?
#
loop_
_entity_poly.entity_id
_entity_poly.type
_entity_poly.pdbx_seq_one_letter_code
_entity_poly.pdbx_strand_id
1 'polypeptide(L)'
;MKSEMFELKGTRVFLRSEKELELIDKNKADEAFKTQKNKMDDFLCQKGFVKFKTSSYIKRNKLDVLEYVDLFKDRYGSKTFTVNYALIPLYTPHSFFYYDLTDRLGILIRNRDTWWDYADQKIAEISFQNVMDAIDIFLMPWFEEMESGESLKEELLRKNKIRESYGGDAEHYCYWLDALDSKEDFTEIINQNIRKFKLPKKLQ
;
A
#
# COMPACT_ATOMS: atom_id res chain seq x y z
N MET A 1 -22.04 0.96 -0.46
CA MET A 1 -22.66 -0.40 -0.51
C MET A 1 -21.66 -1.54 -0.25
N LYS A 2 -20.54 -1.72 -1.00
CA LYS A 2 -19.58 -2.80 -0.72
C LYS A 2 -18.88 -2.69 0.66
N SER A 3 -18.57 -1.48 1.11
CA SER A 3 -17.86 -1.23 2.38
C SER A 3 -18.71 -1.49 3.63
N GLU A 4 -20.04 -1.35 3.56
CA GLU A 4 -20.93 -1.56 4.70
C GLU A 4 -21.13 -3.05 5.03
N MET A 5 -20.95 -3.93 4.03
CA MET A 5 -21.09 -5.38 4.17
C MET A 5 -19.77 -6.10 4.45
N PHE A 6 -18.62 -5.44 4.24
CA PHE A 6 -17.32 -6.08 4.49
C PHE A 6 -16.97 -6.05 5.98
N GLU A 7 -16.89 -7.23 6.57
CA GLU A 7 -16.55 -7.38 7.99
C GLU A 7 -15.02 -7.36 8.19
N LEU A 8 -14.52 -6.43 8.99
CA LEU A 8 -13.12 -6.39 9.41
C LEU A 8 -12.88 -7.45 10.50
N LYS A 9 -12.08 -8.49 10.17
CA LYS A 9 -11.72 -9.59 11.07
C LYS A 9 -10.26 -9.52 11.48
N GLY A 10 -9.97 -10.01 12.68
CA GLY A 10 -8.59 -10.04 13.17
C GLY A 10 -8.01 -8.64 13.47
N THR A 11 -8.83 -7.61 13.59
CA THR A 11 -8.39 -6.24 13.82
C THR A 11 -8.40 -5.87 15.29
N ARG A 12 -7.55 -4.91 15.65
CA ARG A 12 -7.54 -4.26 16.98
C ARG A 12 -7.79 -2.77 16.84
N VAL A 13 -8.61 -2.26 17.75
CA VAL A 13 -8.91 -0.81 17.83
C VAL A 13 -7.90 -0.09 18.72
N PHE A 14 -7.34 -0.79 19.73
CA PHE A 14 -6.39 -0.23 20.69
C PHE A 14 -5.11 -1.06 20.73
N LEU A 15 -4.00 -0.40 21.00
CA LEU A 15 -2.73 -1.08 21.30
C LEU A 15 -2.89 -1.95 22.55
N ARG A 16 -2.11 -3.03 22.62
CA ARG A 16 -2.06 -3.89 23.79
C ARG A 16 -1.46 -3.17 24.98
N SER A 17 -2.00 -3.43 26.15
CA SER A 17 -1.35 -3.08 27.43
C SER A 17 -0.06 -3.91 27.60
N GLU A 18 0.86 -3.44 28.47
CA GLU A 18 2.09 -4.18 28.82
C GLU A 18 1.78 -5.60 29.30
N LYS A 19 0.75 -5.75 30.16
CA LYS A 19 0.32 -7.07 30.67
C LYS A 19 -0.13 -8.03 29.56
N GLU A 20 -0.86 -7.53 28.55
CA GLU A 20 -1.25 -8.35 27.40
C GLU A 20 -0.02 -8.74 26.55
N LEU A 21 0.96 -7.84 26.43
CA LEU A 21 2.19 -8.11 25.68
C LEU A 21 3.08 -9.17 26.37
N GLU A 22 3.09 -9.20 27.70
CA GLU A 22 3.82 -10.21 28.47
C GLU A 22 3.27 -11.64 28.27
N LEU A 23 1.99 -11.76 27.94
CA LEU A 23 1.32 -13.05 27.68
C LEU A 23 1.60 -13.59 26.27
N ILE A 24 2.16 -12.79 25.36
CA ILE A 24 2.41 -13.19 23.99
C ILE A 24 3.80 -13.84 23.87
N ASP A 25 3.82 -15.07 23.37
CA ASP A 25 5.07 -15.69 22.91
C ASP A 25 5.54 -14.99 21.62
N LYS A 26 6.52 -14.11 21.77
CA LYS A 26 7.06 -13.28 20.68
C LYS A 26 7.57 -14.11 19.51
N ASN A 27 8.20 -15.26 19.78
CA ASN A 27 8.74 -16.13 18.73
C ASN A 27 7.61 -16.77 17.93
N LYS A 28 6.60 -17.30 18.61
CA LYS A 28 5.43 -17.89 17.94
C LYS A 28 4.64 -16.85 17.13
N ALA A 29 4.48 -15.64 17.64
CA ALA A 29 3.84 -14.55 16.90
C ALA A 29 4.64 -14.18 15.64
N ASP A 30 5.95 -14.09 15.70
CA ASP A 30 6.79 -13.75 14.55
C ASP A 30 6.85 -14.90 13.52
N GLU A 31 6.81 -16.16 13.96
CA GLU A 31 6.64 -17.33 13.06
C GLU A 31 5.27 -17.34 12.39
N ALA A 32 4.20 -17.05 13.14
CA ALA A 32 2.85 -16.92 12.60
C ALA A 32 2.78 -15.84 11.51
N PHE A 33 3.32 -14.66 11.78
CA PHE A 33 3.41 -13.58 10.79
C PHE A 33 4.18 -14.04 9.54
N LYS A 34 5.36 -14.64 9.71
CA LYS A 34 6.18 -15.12 8.59
C LYS A 34 5.46 -16.15 7.73
N THR A 35 4.77 -17.09 8.37
CA THR A 35 4.00 -18.13 7.68
C THR A 35 2.87 -17.54 6.82
N GLN A 36 2.09 -16.62 7.39
CA GLN A 36 0.98 -16.00 6.66
C GLN A 36 1.48 -15.03 5.60
N LYS A 37 2.60 -14.34 5.87
CA LYS A 37 3.25 -13.48 4.88
C LYS A 37 3.68 -14.25 3.64
N ASN A 38 4.13 -15.49 3.74
CA ASN A 38 4.46 -16.31 2.57
C ASN A 38 3.20 -16.56 1.70
N LYS A 39 2.03 -16.79 2.30
CA LYS A 39 0.76 -16.90 1.55
C LYS A 39 0.41 -15.57 0.87
N MET A 40 0.66 -14.45 1.53
CA MET A 40 0.48 -13.11 0.95
C MET A 40 1.45 -12.86 -0.22
N ASP A 41 2.72 -13.34 -0.13
CA ASP A 41 3.70 -13.27 -1.21
C ASP A 41 3.13 -13.96 -2.47
N ASP A 42 2.59 -15.16 -2.33
CA ASP A 42 1.99 -15.92 -3.42
C ASP A 42 0.74 -15.24 -3.98
N PHE A 43 -0.14 -14.77 -3.10
CA PHE A 43 -1.35 -14.05 -3.48
C PHE A 43 -1.05 -12.79 -4.31
N LEU A 44 -0.15 -11.93 -3.85
CA LEU A 44 0.21 -10.71 -4.58
C LEU A 44 0.97 -11.03 -5.88
N CYS A 45 1.77 -12.10 -5.89
CA CYS A 45 2.44 -12.56 -7.10
C CYS A 45 1.43 -12.99 -8.18
N GLN A 46 0.35 -13.68 -7.81
CA GLN A 46 -0.75 -14.03 -8.72
C GLN A 46 -1.49 -12.82 -9.29
N LYS A 47 -1.49 -11.68 -8.56
CA LYS A 47 -2.03 -10.38 -9.02
C LYS A 47 -1.04 -9.59 -9.89
N GLY A 48 0.12 -10.14 -10.20
CA GLY A 48 1.15 -9.53 -11.04
C GLY A 48 2.15 -8.65 -10.29
N PHE A 49 2.09 -8.61 -8.96
CA PHE A 49 3.09 -7.90 -8.17
C PHE A 49 4.40 -8.67 -8.10
N VAL A 50 5.48 -7.93 -7.99
CA VAL A 50 6.84 -8.45 -7.78
C VAL A 50 7.31 -8.00 -6.40
N LYS A 51 7.91 -8.92 -5.65
CA LYS A 51 8.51 -8.58 -4.36
C LYS A 51 9.65 -7.61 -4.55
N PHE A 52 9.60 -6.46 -3.88
CA PHE A 52 10.57 -5.38 -3.98
C PHE A 52 11.52 -5.32 -2.80
N LYS A 53 10.96 -5.41 -1.58
CA LYS A 53 11.70 -5.53 -0.32
C LYS A 53 11.08 -6.64 0.53
N THR A 54 11.56 -6.81 1.76
CA THR A 54 11.11 -7.88 2.66
C THR A 54 9.59 -7.98 2.80
N SER A 55 8.89 -6.85 2.87
CA SER A 55 7.44 -6.79 3.08
C SER A 55 6.72 -5.89 2.08
N SER A 56 7.41 -5.49 1.00
CA SER A 56 6.85 -4.59 -0.01
C SER A 56 6.82 -5.24 -1.39
N TYR A 57 5.83 -4.88 -2.16
CA TYR A 57 5.51 -5.42 -3.48
C TYR A 57 5.19 -4.28 -4.42
N ILE A 58 5.58 -4.41 -5.66
CA ILE A 58 5.35 -3.42 -6.70
C ILE A 58 4.86 -4.08 -7.99
N LYS A 59 4.03 -3.36 -8.72
CA LYS A 59 3.59 -3.68 -10.08
C LYS A 59 3.65 -2.40 -10.90
N ARG A 60 4.14 -2.46 -12.15
CA ARG A 60 4.11 -1.33 -13.08
C ARG A 60 2.85 -1.44 -13.92
N ASN A 61 2.08 -0.37 -13.98
CA ASN A 61 0.88 -0.30 -14.79
C ASN A 61 1.15 0.35 -16.17
N LYS A 62 0.13 0.43 -17.01
CA LYS A 62 0.23 0.96 -18.38
C LYS A 62 0.51 2.47 -18.48
N LEU A 63 0.37 3.21 -17.38
CA LEU A 63 0.68 4.64 -17.31
C LEU A 63 2.11 4.90 -16.77
N ASP A 64 2.97 3.88 -16.70
CA ASP A 64 4.30 4.00 -16.10
C ASP A 64 4.27 4.47 -14.64
N VAL A 65 3.26 4.05 -13.93
CA VAL A 65 3.08 4.26 -12.49
C VAL A 65 3.30 2.94 -11.77
N LEU A 66 4.06 2.96 -10.67
CA LEU A 66 4.19 1.80 -9.80
C LEU A 66 3.02 1.75 -8.82
N GLU A 67 2.29 0.66 -8.85
CA GLU A 67 1.39 0.24 -7.79
C GLU A 67 2.24 -0.38 -6.68
N TYR A 68 2.10 0.13 -5.46
CA TYR A 68 2.91 -0.29 -4.31
C TYR A 68 2.02 -0.81 -3.19
N VAL A 69 2.42 -1.93 -2.58
CA VAL A 69 1.77 -2.51 -1.39
C VAL A 69 2.85 -2.85 -0.38
N ASP A 70 2.64 -2.50 0.89
CA ASP A 70 3.59 -2.76 1.98
C ASP A 70 2.90 -3.23 3.26
N LEU A 71 3.40 -4.32 3.84
CA LEU A 71 2.98 -4.81 5.14
C LEU A 71 3.82 -4.14 6.23
N PHE A 72 3.27 -3.15 6.89
CA PHE A 72 3.94 -2.36 7.90
C PHE A 72 3.63 -2.88 9.31
N LYS A 73 4.63 -3.48 9.98
CA LYS A 73 4.51 -3.94 11.37
C LYS A 73 4.59 -2.76 12.34
N ASP A 74 3.80 -2.81 13.40
CA ASP A 74 3.94 -1.87 14.51
C ASP A 74 5.33 -1.94 15.14
N ARG A 75 5.96 -0.78 15.33
CA ARG A 75 7.32 -0.65 15.87
C ARG A 75 7.38 -0.80 17.40
N TYR A 76 6.26 -0.60 18.06
CA TYR A 76 6.16 -0.63 19.51
C TYR A 76 5.86 -2.01 20.08
N GLY A 77 5.86 -3.04 19.24
CA GLY A 77 5.76 -4.44 19.67
C GLY A 77 4.35 -4.94 19.95
N SER A 78 3.32 -4.20 19.54
CA SER A 78 1.91 -4.59 19.75
C SER A 78 1.49 -5.88 19.06
N LYS A 79 2.38 -6.47 18.23
CA LYS A 79 2.11 -7.63 17.38
C LYS A 79 0.91 -7.40 16.44
N THR A 80 0.86 -6.18 15.91
CA THR A 80 -0.08 -5.77 14.87
C THR A 80 0.65 -5.28 13.62
N PHE A 81 -0.04 -5.26 12.50
CA PHE A 81 0.43 -4.69 11.25
C PHE A 81 -0.69 -3.95 10.53
N THR A 82 -0.32 -3.06 9.65
CA THR A 82 -1.22 -2.42 8.69
C THR A 82 -0.71 -2.62 7.28
N VAL A 83 -1.54 -2.32 6.29
CA VAL A 83 -1.15 -2.35 4.88
C VAL A 83 -1.16 -0.94 4.35
N ASN A 84 0.01 -0.48 3.91
CA ASN A 84 0.14 0.76 3.15
C ASN A 84 0.04 0.45 1.66
N TYR A 85 -0.55 1.34 0.90
CA TYR A 85 -0.53 1.29 -0.56
C TYR A 85 -0.16 2.66 -1.12
N ALA A 86 0.38 2.67 -2.33
CA ALA A 86 0.74 3.92 -2.99
C ALA A 86 0.75 3.77 -4.51
N LEU A 87 0.68 4.92 -5.19
CA LEU A 87 1.05 5.08 -6.57
C LEU A 87 2.31 5.95 -6.65
N ILE A 88 3.25 5.57 -7.53
CA ILE A 88 4.55 6.25 -7.68
C ILE A 88 4.81 6.42 -9.16
N PRO A 89 4.73 7.64 -9.71
CA PRO A 89 4.98 7.87 -11.12
C PRO A 89 6.46 7.69 -11.46
N LEU A 90 6.76 6.96 -12.53
CA LEU A 90 8.14 6.81 -13.01
C LEU A 90 8.60 7.96 -13.91
N TYR A 91 7.69 8.75 -14.42
CA TYR A 91 7.95 9.86 -15.35
C TYR A 91 8.14 11.22 -14.65
N THR A 92 8.12 11.26 -13.31
CA THR A 92 8.47 12.46 -12.56
C THR A 92 9.89 12.38 -11.99
N PRO A 93 10.62 13.49 -11.86
CA PRO A 93 11.95 13.47 -11.29
C PRO A 93 11.89 13.17 -9.78
N HIS A 94 12.49 12.03 -9.38
CA HIS A 94 12.60 11.67 -7.98
C HIS A 94 14.05 11.74 -7.49
N SER A 95 14.26 12.31 -6.31
CA SER A 95 15.57 12.24 -5.64
C SER A 95 15.81 10.90 -4.95
N PHE A 96 14.75 10.23 -4.49
CA PHE A 96 14.74 8.92 -3.84
C PHE A 96 13.38 8.24 -4.07
N PHE A 97 13.28 6.94 -3.72
CA PHE A 97 11.99 6.22 -3.78
C PHE A 97 11.06 6.79 -2.74
N TYR A 98 10.04 7.50 -3.20
CA TYR A 98 9.07 8.21 -2.36
C TYR A 98 7.65 7.75 -2.70
N TYR A 99 6.80 7.72 -1.69
CA TYR A 99 5.40 7.34 -1.84
C TYR A 99 4.56 8.61 -2.08
N ASP A 100 4.27 8.91 -3.34
CA ASP A 100 3.56 10.13 -3.69
C ASP A 100 2.09 10.09 -3.28
N LEU A 101 1.29 9.27 -3.97
CA LEU A 101 -0.11 9.09 -3.65
C LEU A 101 -0.25 7.87 -2.75
N THR A 102 -0.25 8.06 -1.44
CA THR A 102 -0.23 6.97 -0.45
C THR A 102 -1.38 7.05 0.55
N ASP A 103 -1.83 5.89 1.00
CA ASP A 103 -2.75 5.75 2.12
C ASP A 103 -2.65 4.35 2.76
N ARG A 104 -3.48 4.08 3.77
CA ARG A 104 -3.62 2.78 4.41
C ARG A 104 -4.89 2.07 3.95
N LEU A 105 -4.82 0.75 3.83
CA LEU A 105 -5.94 -0.06 3.36
C LEU A 105 -7.22 0.17 4.20
N GLY A 106 -7.10 0.36 5.51
CA GLY A 106 -8.23 0.66 6.38
C GLY A 106 -8.96 1.95 6.03
N ILE A 107 -8.21 2.97 5.56
CA ILE A 107 -8.80 4.24 5.08
C ILE A 107 -9.62 3.99 3.81
N LEU A 108 -9.11 3.18 2.88
CA LEU A 108 -9.82 2.83 1.65
C LEU A 108 -11.13 2.08 1.94
N ILE A 109 -11.12 1.18 2.95
CA ILE A 109 -12.28 0.36 3.30
C ILE A 109 -13.36 1.17 4.02
N ARG A 110 -12.98 1.92 5.07
CA ARG A 110 -13.93 2.55 6.02
C ARG A 110 -13.53 3.95 6.49
N ASN A 111 -12.64 4.62 5.78
CA ASN A 111 -12.09 5.92 6.19
C ASN A 111 -11.53 5.92 7.62
N ARG A 112 -10.94 4.78 8.03
CA ARG A 112 -10.40 4.59 9.38
C ARG A 112 -9.09 3.81 9.32
N ASP A 113 -8.08 4.26 10.07
CA ASP A 113 -6.85 3.50 10.27
C ASP A 113 -7.14 2.16 10.94
N THR A 114 -6.65 1.08 10.34
CA THR A 114 -6.94 -0.29 10.75
C THR A 114 -5.63 -1.07 10.93
N TRP A 115 -5.54 -1.74 12.08
CA TRP A 115 -4.42 -2.59 12.43
C TRP A 115 -4.89 -4.03 12.63
N TRP A 116 -4.26 -4.96 11.93
CA TRP A 116 -4.52 -6.40 12.01
C TRP A 116 -3.58 -7.08 12.99
N ASP A 117 -4.10 -8.03 13.72
CA ASP A 117 -3.41 -8.74 14.80
C ASP A 117 -2.67 -9.98 14.29
N TYR A 118 -1.49 -10.29 14.86
CA TYR A 118 -0.75 -11.52 14.59
C TYR A 118 -0.14 -12.13 15.86
N ALA A 119 -0.75 -11.92 17.02
CA ALA A 119 -0.23 -12.38 18.31
C ALA A 119 -0.11 -13.91 18.42
N ASP A 120 -0.90 -14.66 17.68
CA ASP A 120 -0.83 -16.10 17.58
C ASP A 120 -1.18 -16.58 16.17
N GLN A 121 -0.98 -17.89 15.92
CA GLN A 121 -1.20 -18.51 14.60
C GLN A 121 -2.62 -18.34 14.10
N LYS A 122 -3.63 -18.54 14.95
CA LYS A 122 -5.05 -18.51 14.56
C LYS A 122 -5.48 -17.08 14.19
N ILE A 123 -5.12 -16.11 15.02
CA ILE A 123 -5.47 -14.72 14.75
C ILE A 123 -4.70 -14.18 13.53
N ALA A 124 -3.42 -14.54 13.36
CA ALA A 124 -2.64 -14.19 12.18
C ALA A 124 -3.31 -14.72 10.90
N GLU A 125 -3.78 -15.97 10.89
CA GLU A 125 -4.48 -16.55 9.73
C GLU A 125 -5.76 -15.77 9.38
N ILE A 126 -6.59 -15.47 10.37
CA ILE A 126 -7.82 -14.68 10.19
C ILE A 126 -7.48 -13.28 9.65
N SER A 127 -6.48 -12.62 10.22
CA SER A 127 -6.05 -11.29 9.86
C SER A 127 -5.52 -11.20 8.43
N PHE A 128 -4.63 -12.12 8.05
CA PHE A 128 -4.07 -12.13 6.70
C PHE A 128 -5.12 -12.51 5.65
N GLN A 129 -6.02 -13.45 5.95
CA GLN A 129 -7.12 -13.76 5.04
C GLN A 129 -8.01 -12.52 4.84
N ASN A 130 -8.37 -11.82 5.92
CA ASN A 130 -9.18 -10.60 5.84
C ASN A 130 -8.47 -9.48 5.05
N VAL A 131 -7.15 -9.36 5.17
CA VAL A 131 -6.34 -8.43 4.37
C VAL A 131 -6.36 -8.82 2.89
N MET A 132 -6.16 -10.09 2.55
CA MET A 132 -6.21 -10.56 1.16
C MET A 132 -7.57 -10.31 0.52
N ASP A 133 -8.65 -10.60 1.24
CA ASP A 133 -10.02 -10.32 0.80
C ASP A 133 -10.25 -8.81 0.59
N ALA A 134 -9.74 -7.98 1.50
CA ALA A 134 -9.84 -6.52 1.39
C ALA A 134 -9.03 -5.96 0.20
N ILE A 135 -7.86 -6.52 -0.06
CA ILE A 135 -7.06 -6.16 -1.24
C ILE A 135 -7.85 -6.49 -2.51
N ASP A 136 -8.43 -7.67 -2.62
CA ASP A 136 -9.21 -8.09 -3.78
C ASP A 136 -10.46 -7.23 -4.01
N ILE A 137 -11.17 -6.91 -2.94
CA ILE A 137 -12.47 -6.23 -3.04
C ILE A 137 -12.32 -4.72 -3.23
N PHE A 138 -11.29 -4.12 -2.64
CA PHE A 138 -11.15 -2.65 -2.59
C PHE A 138 -9.89 -2.14 -3.28
N LEU A 139 -8.72 -2.72 -3.02
CA LEU A 139 -7.46 -2.17 -3.50
C LEU A 139 -7.20 -2.49 -4.98
N MET A 140 -7.46 -3.73 -5.41
CA MET A 140 -7.30 -4.07 -6.83
C MET A 140 -8.24 -3.26 -7.74
N PRO A 141 -9.55 -3.13 -7.45
CA PRO A 141 -10.42 -2.25 -8.23
C PRO A 141 -10.00 -0.78 -8.20
N TRP A 142 -9.46 -0.30 -7.06
CA TRP A 142 -8.94 1.06 -6.99
C TRP A 142 -7.70 1.25 -7.88
N PHE A 143 -6.75 0.29 -7.90
CA PHE A 143 -5.62 0.36 -8.81
C PHE A 143 -6.06 0.32 -10.28
N GLU A 144 -7.03 -0.54 -10.62
CA GLU A 144 -7.60 -0.61 -11.97
C GLU A 144 -8.26 0.72 -12.39
N GLU A 145 -8.98 1.37 -11.49
CA GLU A 145 -9.56 2.70 -11.71
C GLU A 145 -8.48 3.76 -11.95
N MET A 146 -7.38 3.71 -11.17
CA MET A 146 -6.25 4.64 -11.30
C MET A 146 -5.40 4.40 -12.58
N GLU A 147 -5.60 3.31 -13.31
CA GLU A 147 -5.04 3.11 -14.64
C GLU A 147 -5.72 3.99 -15.73
N SER A 148 -6.83 4.66 -15.42
CA SER A 148 -7.39 5.74 -16.21
C SER A 148 -6.68 7.04 -15.85
N GLY A 149 -6.11 7.72 -16.85
CA GLY A 149 -5.47 9.03 -16.64
C GLY A 149 -6.43 10.07 -16.08
N GLU A 150 -7.72 10.00 -16.41
CA GLU A 150 -8.76 10.90 -15.91
C GLU A 150 -9.05 10.64 -14.42
N SER A 151 -9.32 9.40 -14.03
CA SER A 151 -9.55 9.03 -12.62
C SER A 151 -8.34 9.33 -11.74
N LEU A 152 -7.15 9.10 -12.26
CA LEU A 152 -5.90 9.43 -11.55
C LEU A 152 -5.78 10.95 -11.32
N LYS A 153 -6.10 11.79 -12.31
CA LYS A 153 -6.13 13.25 -12.16
C LYS A 153 -7.15 13.70 -11.12
N GLU A 154 -8.36 13.16 -11.17
CA GLU A 154 -9.39 13.48 -10.18
C GLU A 154 -8.94 13.14 -8.76
N GLU A 155 -8.30 11.98 -8.56
CA GLU A 155 -7.79 11.58 -7.25
C GLU A 155 -6.63 12.48 -6.77
N LEU A 156 -5.71 12.86 -7.64
CA LEU A 156 -4.63 13.81 -7.33
C LEU A 156 -5.19 15.19 -6.91
N LEU A 157 -6.18 15.71 -7.65
CA LEU A 157 -6.84 16.96 -7.32
C LEU A 157 -7.60 16.86 -5.98
N ARG A 158 -8.27 15.74 -5.74
CA ARG A 158 -8.95 15.47 -4.47
C ARG A 158 -7.97 15.47 -3.29
N LYS A 159 -6.83 14.80 -3.44
CA LYS A 159 -5.78 14.76 -2.41
C LYS A 159 -5.12 16.11 -2.18
N ASN A 160 -4.92 16.92 -3.23
CA ASN A 160 -4.45 18.31 -3.09
C ASN A 160 -5.40 19.13 -2.23
N LYS A 161 -6.71 19.08 -2.49
CA LYS A 161 -7.72 19.80 -1.68
C LYS A 161 -7.70 19.37 -0.22
N ILE A 162 -7.57 18.08 0.06
CA ILE A 162 -7.46 17.56 1.43
C ILE A 162 -6.19 18.12 2.09
N ARG A 163 -5.05 18.04 1.41
CA ARG A 163 -3.77 18.54 1.92
C ARG A 163 -3.82 20.05 2.22
N GLU A 164 -4.40 20.83 1.32
CA GLU A 164 -4.62 22.26 1.47
C GLU A 164 -5.49 22.59 2.69
N SER A 165 -6.54 21.82 2.94
CA SER A 165 -7.42 22.00 4.11
C SER A 165 -6.70 21.79 5.45
N TYR A 166 -5.55 21.10 5.45
CA TYR A 166 -4.66 20.93 6.62
C TYR A 166 -3.45 21.88 6.61
N GLY A 167 -3.45 22.91 5.74
CA GLY A 167 -2.37 23.89 5.64
C GLY A 167 -1.13 23.37 4.91
N GLY A 168 -1.24 22.28 4.15
CA GLY A 168 -0.17 21.78 3.30
C GLY A 168 -0.10 22.50 1.95
N ASP A 169 0.94 22.19 1.18
CA ASP A 169 1.14 22.75 -0.15
C ASP A 169 0.05 22.25 -1.12
N ALA A 170 -0.73 23.19 -1.67
CA ALA A 170 -1.78 22.95 -2.65
C ALA A 170 -1.24 22.45 -4.00
N GLU A 171 0.04 22.70 -4.29
CA GLU A 171 0.68 22.35 -5.56
C GLU A 171 1.52 21.06 -5.48
N HIS A 172 1.33 20.27 -4.42
CA HIS A 172 2.15 19.07 -4.18
C HIS A 172 2.18 18.08 -5.35
N TYR A 173 1.08 17.95 -6.07
CA TYR A 173 0.97 17.02 -7.21
C TYR A 173 1.03 17.72 -8.58
N CYS A 174 1.38 19.01 -8.66
CA CYS A 174 1.39 19.74 -9.93
C CYS A 174 2.30 19.09 -10.97
N TYR A 175 3.51 18.69 -10.57
CA TYR A 175 4.43 17.98 -11.46
C TYR A 175 3.85 16.72 -12.07
N TRP A 176 3.07 15.99 -11.28
CA TRP A 176 2.42 14.77 -11.75
C TRP A 176 1.25 15.08 -12.67
N LEU A 177 0.43 16.07 -12.33
CA LEU A 177 -0.69 16.53 -13.15
C LEU A 177 -0.21 17.06 -14.50
N ASP A 178 0.84 17.88 -14.51
CA ASP A 178 1.45 18.42 -15.72
C ASP A 178 1.97 17.31 -16.63
N ALA A 179 2.63 16.31 -16.06
CA ALA A 179 3.13 15.16 -16.80
C ALA A 179 2.02 14.32 -17.43
N LEU A 180 0.89 14.14 -16.75
CA LEU A 180 -0.28 13.42 -17.30
C LEU A 180 -0.93 14.15 -18.49
N ASP A 181 -0.81 15.48 -18.55
CA ASP A 181 -1.32 16.30 -19.64
C ASP A 181 -0.28 16.54 -20.76
N SER A 182 0.98 16.27 -20.50
CA SER A 182 2.08 16.49 -21.42
C SER A 182 2.05 15.46 -22.56
N LYS A 183 2.55 15.92 -23.73
CA LYS A 183 2.86 15.07 -24.88
C LYS A 183 4.37 14.74 -24.96
N GLU A 184 5.13 15.09 -23.92
CA GLU A 184 6.56 14.87 -23.87
C GLU A 184 6.91 13.37 -23.77
N ASP A 185 8.08 13.01 -24.29
CA ASP A 185 8.65 11.68 -24.13
C ASP A 185 9.41 11.58 -22.81
N PHE A 186 8.86 10.87 -21.87
CA PHE A 186 9.45 10.65 -20.54
C PHE A 186 10.38 9.43 -20.46
N THR A 187 10.68 8.77 -21.57
CA THR A 187 11.47 7.51 -21.60
C THR A 187 12.79 7.64 -20.84
N GLU A 188 13.50 8.76 -20.97
CA GLU A 188 14.79 8.96 -20.27
C GLU A 188 14.61 9.03 -18.74
N ILE A 189 13.65 9.80 -18.26
CA ILE A 189 13.34 9.94 -16.81
C ILE A 189 12.90 8.60 -16.24
N ILE A 190 12.01 7.88 -16.95
CA ILE A 190 11.55 6.55 -16.55
C ILE A 190 12.74 5.59 -16.40
N ASN A 191 13.63 5.54 -17.39
CA ASN A 191 14.82 4.69 -17.35
C ASN A 191 15.79 5.08 -16.22
N GLN A 192 15.95 6.35 -15.95
CA GLN A 192 16.73 6.84 -14.81
C GLN A 192 16.14 6.38 -13.48
N ASN A 193 14.82 6.52 -13.29
CA ASN A 193 14.13 6.10 -12.09
C ASN A 193 14.16 4.57 -11.89
N ILE A 194 13.97 3.79 -12.96
CA ILE A 194 14.11 2.33 -12.92
C ILE A 194 15.48 1.91 -12.37
N ARG A 195 16.56 2.52 -12.88
CA ARG A 195 17.94 2.23 -12.44
C ARG A 195 18.18 2.70 -11.01
N LYS A 196 17.76 3.92 -10.69
CA LYS A 196 17.95 4.57 -9.40
C LYS A 196 17.25 3.80 -8.27
N PHE A 197 16.02 3.36 -8.51
CA PHE A 197 15.23 2.58 -7.55
C PHE A 197 15.62 1.10 -7.54
N LYS A 198 16.50 0.65 -8.44
CA LYS A 198 16.90 -0.75 -8.59
C LYS A 198 15.71 -1.67 -8.77
N LEU A 199 14.79 -1.28 -9.64
CA LEU A 199 13.58 -2.06 -9.87
C LEU A 199 13.90 -3.46 -10.41
N PRO A 200 13.11 -4.49 -10.02
CA PRO A 200 13.26 -5.84 -10.55
C PRO A 200 13.18 -5.88 -12.08
N LYS A 201 13.98 -6.75 -12.73
CA LYS A 201 14.03 -6.86 -14.20
C LYS A 201 12.68 -7.07 -14.87
N LYS A 202 11.71 -7.71 -14.18
CA LYS A 202 10.35 -7.91 -14.69
C LYS A 202 9.55 -6.62 -14.87
N LEU A 203 10.01 -5.51 -14.32
CA LEU A 203 9.33 -4.19 -14.35
C LEU A 203 10.10 -3.15 -15.18
N GLN A 204 11.22 -3.55 -15.79
CA GLN A 204 12.06 -2.70 -16.63
C GLN A 204 11.55 -2.59 -18.07
#